data_db99ed64d3bf163a69661f3bda55c71d
#
_entry.id   db99ed64d3bf163a69661f3bda55c71d
#
_cell.length_a   1.000
_cell.length_b   1.000
_cell.length_c   1.000
_cell.angle_alpha   90.00
_cell.angle_beta   90.00
_cell.angle_gamma   90.00
#
_symmetry.space_group_name_H-M   'P 1'
#
loop_
_entity.id
_entity.type
_entity.pdbx_description
1 polymer ?
#
loop_
_entity_poly.entity_id
_entity_poly.type
_entity_poly.pdbx_seq_one_letter_code
_entity_poly.pdbx_strand_id
1 'polypeptide(L)'
;MKRVVSLLLAALLLLSLGACGQKAAADDAVRIVGRYKVVPNDNERKDTYPYVLRTESSAWYLAAADIDLMGEEAFYKGLEDILSYAEADMTDARKALTGRIWEDVPPVEIRTDFCGKAEISQDAGAYYNGLANMIKLFHSWDMAKFALLHEYMHYLTIHCAEKKTMHYFYIETVAEYVSKFVCENRMIRSIDFSNSDQPELNALAEIWDDFDQVKYRNACLSESDAFARGLYDERPFSCVGQYVTVRKADKRLPDHLYELSYAEADSMALYLIETGGEEKYLDHWDILDEEELAGLYGCTVAELMTAWAAWNAEQCEKMGLN
;
A
#
# COMPACT_ATOMS: atom_id res chain seq x y z
N MET A 1 43.78 32.90 36.41
CA MET A 1 44.00 31.44 36.33
C MET A 1 42.68 30.61 36.32
N LYS A 2 41.69 30.84 37.19
CA LYS A 2 40.47 29.99 37.23
C LYS A 2 39.62 30.02 35.97
N ARG A 3 39.54 31.10 35.18
CA ARG A 3 38.77 31.23 33.94
C ARG A 3 39.39 30.49 32.73
N VAL A 4 40.70 30.34 32.70
CA VAL A 4 41.43 29.65 31.60
C VAL A 4 41.29 28.13 31.75
N VAL A 5 41.29 27.65 32.97
CA VAL A 5 41.10 26.19 33.28
C VAL A 5 39.68 25.74 32.93
N SER A 6 38.65 26.58 33.18
CA SER A 6 37.27 26.26 32.84
C SER A 6 37.01 26.22 31.29
N LEU A 7 37.65 27.06 30.53
CA LEU A 7 37.60 27.05 29.07
C LEU A 7 38.30 25.84 28.43
N LEU A 8 39.43 25.42 29.01
CA LEU A 8 40.16 24.22 28.58
C LEU A 8 39.38 22.93 28.90
N LEU A 9 38.69 22.85 30.05
CA LEU A 9 37.83 21.72 30.40
C LEU A 9 36.57 21.63 29.50
N ALA A 10 35.98 22.78 29.17
CA ALA A 10 34.83 22.82 28.24
C ALA A 10 35.23 22.44 26.80
N ALA A 11 36.39 22.83 26.33
CA ALA A 11 36.92 22.43 25.02
C ALA A 11 37.30 20.96 24.95
N LEU A 12 37.81 20.36 26.03
CA LEU A 12 38.10 18.90 26.16
C LEU A 12 36.82 18.09 26.21
N LEU A 13 35.75 18.58 26.86
CA LEU A 13 34.46 17.94 26.91
C LEU A 13 33.75 17.99 25.54
N LEU A 14 33.84 19.09 24.80
CA LEU A 14 33.30 19.20 23.45
C LEU A 14 34.09 18.33 22.44
N LEU A 15 35.39 18.17 22.61
CA LEU A 15 36.20 17.26 21.79
C LEU A 15 35.94 15.79 22.09
N SER A 16 35.59 15.43 23.34
CA SER A 16 35.23 14.06 23.70
C SER A 16 33.81 13.67 23.30
N LEU A 17 32.87 14.63 23.18
CA LEU A 17 31.52 14.42 22.66
C LEU A 17 31.49 14.36 21.12
N GLY A 18 32.44 15.02 20.44
CA GLY A 18 32.59 14.96 18.99
C GLY A 18 33.28 13.70 18.46
N ALA A 19 33.98 12.94 19.31
CA ALA A 19 34.71 11.74 18.91
C ALA A 19 33.95 10.42 19.14
N CYS A 20 32.79 10.44 19.80
CA CYS A 20 31.97 9.25 20.04
C CYS A 20 30.83 9.05 19.03
N GLY A 21 30.71 9.87 18.00
CA GLY A 21 29.53 9.91 17.15
C GLY A 21 29.66 9.41 15.71
N GLN A 22 30.79 8.90 15.24
CA GLN A 22 30.89 8.57 13.81
C GLN A 22 31.91 7.46 13.44
N LYS A 23 32.01 6.39 14.19
CA LYS A 23 32.89 5.27 13.82
C LYS A 23 32.30 3.87 13.98
N ALA A 24 30.99 3.72 13.90
CA ALA A 24 30.34 2.40 14.07
C ALA A 24 29.49 1.93 12.88
N ALA A 25 29.50 2.58 11.73
CA ALA A 25 28.56 2.21 10.66
C ALA A 25 29.20 1.61 9.39
N ALA A 26 30.51 1.43 9.34
CA ALA A 26 31.17 0.96 8.12
C ALA A 26 31.57 -0.51 8.13
N ASP A 27 31.79 -1.11 9.32
CA ASP A 27 32.34 -2.47 9.44
C ASP A 27 31.31 -3.56 9.80
N ASP A 28 30.06 -3.19 10.16
CA ASP A 28 29.04 -4.17 10.60
C ASP A 28 28.04 -4.56 9.51
N ALA A 29 28.21 -4.10 8.28
CA ALA A 29 27.33 -4.50 7.20
C ALA A 29 27.57 -5.97 6.82
N VAL A 30 26.52 -6.80 6.93
CA VAL A 30 26.56 -8.20 6.48
C VAL A 30 26.56 -8.25 4.97
N ARG A 31 25.83 -7.33 4.32
CA ARG A 31 25.69 -7.28 2.85
C ARG A 31 25.34 -5.87 2.36
N ILE A 32 25.71 -5.59 1.12
CA ILE A 32 25.23 -4.43 0.36
C ILE A 32 24.16 -4.91 -0.63
N VAL A 33 23.00 -4.26 -0.64
CA VAL A 33 21.89 -4.50 -1.56
C VAL A 33 21.60 -3.20 -2.29
N GLY A 34 21.97 -3.14 -3.56
CA GLY A 34 21.97 -1.88 -4.31
C GLY A 34 22.84 -0.83 -3.60
N ARG A 35 22.24 0.27 -3.17
CA ARG A 35 22.92 1.35 -2.39
C ARG A 35 22.76 1.23 -0.88
N TYR A 36 22.05 0.24 -0.41
CA TYR A 36 21.68 0.11 1.00
C TYR A 36 22.51 -0.96 1.72
N LYS A 37 22.69 -0.76 3.03
CA LYS A 37 23.41 -1.69 3.88
C LYS A 37 22.41 -2.56 4.65
N VAL A 38 22.59 -3.85 4.56
CA VAL A 38 21.97 -4.83 5.46
C VAL A 38 22.86 -4.99 6.67
N VAL A 39 22.30 -4.75 7.84
CA VAL A 39 23.02 -4.84 9.11
C VAL A 39 22.34 -5.84 10.05
N PRO A 40 23.04 -6.40 11.03
CA PRO A 40 22.44 -7.23 12.06
C PRO A 40 21.35 -6.44 12.79
N ASN A 41 20.24 -7.10 13.08
CA ASN A 41 19.19 -6.55 13.91
C ASN A 41 19.53 -6.79 15.38
N ASP A 42 19.63 -5.75 16.18
CA ASP A 42 20.01 -5.79 17.59
C ASP A 42 18.81 -5.66 18.55
N ASN A 43 17.59 -5.54 18.00
CA ASN A 43 16.39 -5.42 18.81
C ASN A 43 15.84 -6.77 19.30
N GLU A 44 14.76 -6.74 20.08
CA GLU A 44 14.10 -7.92 20.69
C GLU A 44 13.59 -8.94 19.66
N ARG A 45 13.47 -8.57 18.38
CA ARG A 45 12.96 -9.43 17.29
C ARG A 45 14.05 -10.06 16.44
N LYS A 46 15.32 -9.94 16.86
CA LYS A 46 16.48 -10.45 16.12
C LYS A 46 16.44 -11.95 15.82
N ASP A 47 15.75 -12.72 16.64
CA ASP A 47 15.65 -14.17 16.43
C ASP A 47 14.75 -14.51 15.22
N THR A 48 13.72 -13.71 14.96
CA THR A 48 12.83 -13.86 13.78
C THR A 48 13.36 -13.08 12.57
N TYR A 49 13.84 -11.86 12.82
CA TYR A 49 14.34 -10.93 11.81
C TYR A 49 15.80 -10.58 12.12
N PRO A 50 16.75 -11.45 11.78
CA PRO A 50 18.16 -11.27 12.16
C PRO A 50 18.81 -10.07 11.47
N TYR A 51 18.22 -9.57 10.40
CA TYR A 51 18.77 -8.48 9.60
C TYR A 51 17.78 -7.36 9.38
N VAL A 52 18.28 -6.13 9.29
CA VAL A 52 17.52 -4.94 8.96
C VAL A 52 18.25 -4.10 7.90
N LEU A 53 17.46 -3.53 6.99
CA LEU A 53 17.92 -2.55 6.02
C LEU A 53 17.06 -1.29 6.19
N ARG A 54 17.68 -0.11 6.09
CA ARG A 54 16.97 1.16 6.24
C ARG A 54 17.12 1.98 4.98
N THR A 55 16.00 2.56 4.56
CA THR A 55 15.93 3.53 3.48
C THR A 55 15.44 4.88 4.05
N GLU A 56 15.17 5.85 3.22
CA GLU A 56 14.57 7.12 3.64
C GLU A 56 13.10 6.93 4.09
N SER A 57 12.35 6.10 3.36
CA SER A 57 10.91 5.92 3.56
C SER A 57 10.55 4.71 4.43
N SER A 58 11.48 3.79 4.67
CA SER A 58 11.16 2.50 5.27
C SER A 58 12.31 1.82 6.01
N ALA A 59 11.95 0.90 6.93
CA ALA A 59 12.88 0.01 7.61
C ALA A 59 12.44 -1.44 7.35
N TRP A 60 13.25 -2.19 6.62
CA TRP A 60 12.97 -3.55 6.18
C TRP A 60 13.57 -4.56 7.14
N TYR A 61 12.73 -5.34 7.79
CA TYR A 61 13.09 -6.44 8.68
C TYR A 61 13.00 -7.76 7.90
N LEU A 62 14.13 -8.43 7.75
CA LEU A 62 14.30 -9.60 6.89
C LEU A 62 14.21 -10.88 7.72
N ALA A 63 13.21 -11.72 7.45
CA ALA A 63 12.99 -12.95 8.19
C ALA A 63 14.02 -14.05 7.82
N ALA A 64 14.57 -14.72 8.83
CA ALA A 64 15.47 -15.84 8.60
C ALA A 64 14.79 -16.96 7.79
N ALA A 65 13.53 -17.28 8.12
CA ALA A 65 12.77 -18.32 7.44
C ALA A 65 12.57 -18.06 5.94
N ASP A 66 12.41 -16.78 5.54
CA ASP A 66 12.25 -16.43 4.13
C ASP A 66 13.57 -16.53 3.36
N ILE A 67 14.67 -16.15 4.01
CA ILE A 67 16.03 -16.32 3.45
C ILE A 67 16.33 -17.81 3.23
N ASP A 68 15.99 -18.65 4.21
CA ASP A 68 16.17 -20.10 4.12
C ASP A 68 15.26 -20.72 3.04
N LEU A 69 13.99 -20.26 2.91
CA LEU A 69 13.04 -20.74 1.95
C LEU A 69 13.49 -20.48 0.50
N MET A 70 13.92 -19.25 0.22
CA MET A 70 14.26 -18.81 -1.14
C MET A 70 15.72 -19.09 -1.51
N GLY A 71 16.57 -19.29 -0.50
CA GLY A 71 18.02 -19.24 -0.62
C GLY A 71 18.55 -17.80 -0.66
N GLU A 72 19.69 -17.60 -0.03
CA GLU A 72 20.24 -16.25 0.23
C GLU A 72 20.41 -15.41 -1.04
N GLU A 73 20.91 -16.00 -2.12
CA GLU A 73 21.15 -15.27 -3.39
C GLU A 73 19.84 -14.77 -4.01
N ALA A 74 18.84 -15.66 -4.14
CA ALA A 74 17.55 -15.33 -4.72
C ALA A 74 16.79 -14.32 -3.87
N PHE A 75 16.82 -14.49 -2.53
CA PHE A 75 16.18 -13.56 -1.60
C PHE A 75 16.73 -12.13 -1.75
N TYR A 76 18.06 -11.96 -1.70
CA TYR A 76 18.66 -10.64 -1.79
C TYR A 76 18.59 -10.02 -3.19
N LYS A 77 18.55 -10.83 -4.24
CA LYS A 77 18.29 -10.34 -5.59
C LYS A 77 16.87 -9.77 -5.72
N GLY A 78 15.87 -10.45 -5.17
CA GLY A 78 14.50 -9.93 -5.16
C GLY A 78 14.36 -8.68 -4.28
N LEU A 79 15.05 -8.62 -3.14
CA LEU A 79 15.11 -7.43 -2.30
C LEU A 79 15.75 -6.24 -3.05
N GLU A 80 16.83 -6.46 -3.78
CA GLU A 80 17.47 -5.41 -4.60
C GLU A 80 16.52 -4.90 -5.68
N ASP A 81 15.83 -5.81 -6.33
CA ASP A 81 14.90 -5.49 -7.39
C ASP A 81 13.73 -4.63 -6.89
N ILE A 82 13.02 -5.01 -5.83
CA ILE A 82 11.93 -4.19 -5.27
C ILE A 82 12.45 -2.83 -4.76
N LEU A 83 13.61 -2.78 -4.10
CA LEU A 83 14.19 -1.54 -3.59
C LEU A 83 14.62 -0.57 -4.70
N SER A 84 14.85 -1.05 -5.91
CA SER A 84 15.17 -0.20 -7.05
C SER A 84 14.02 0.74 -7.43
N TYR A 85 12.78 0.39 -7.07
CA TYR A 85 11.56 1.14 -7.37
C TYR A 85 10.87 1.71 -6.13
N ALA A 86 10.87 0.99 -5.01
CA ALA A 86 10.04 1.28 -3.83
C ALA A 86 10.19 2.71 -3.31
N GLU A 87 11.42 3.24 -3.20
CA GLU A 87 11.64 4.61 -2.71
C GLU A 87 11.04 5.68 -3.63
N ALA A 88 11.12 5.48 -4.95
CA ALA A 88 10.55 6.40 -5.90
C ALA A 88 9.02 6.38 -5.84
N ASP A 89 8.42 5.19 -5.78
CA ASP A 89 6.97 5.01 -5.72
C ASP A 89 6.40 5.53 -4.40
N MET A 90 7.03 5.25 -3.26
CA MET A 90 6.65 5.81 -1.94
C MET A 90 6.78 7.34 -1.91
N THR A 91 7.80 7.90 -2.58
CA THR A 91 7.96 9.35 -2.71
C THR A 91 6.84 9.96 -3.54
N ASP A 92 6.44 9.32 -4.65
CA ASP A 92 5.34 9.80 -5.50
C ASP A 92 4.01 9.73 -4.74
N ALA A 93 3.76 8.68 -3.96
CA ALA A 93 2.58 8.57 -3.09
C ALA A 93 2.51 9.71 -2.05
N ARG A 94 3.63 10.03 -1.39
CA ARG A 94 3.68 11.17 -0.46
C ARG A 94 3.39 12.50 -1.17
N LYS A 95 3.93 12.70 -2.37
CA LYS A 95 3.65 13.91 -3.17
C LYS A 95 2.18 14.03 -3.56
N ALA A 96 1.55 12.93 -3.96
CA ALA A 96 0.13 12.90 -4.31
C ALA A 96 -0.78 13.32 -3.14
N LEU A 97 -0.32 13.09 -1.90
CA LEU A 97 -1.04 13.44 -0.68
C LEU A 97 -0.50 14.70 0.03
N THR A 98 0.32 15.50 -0.63
CA THR A 98 0.87 16.75 -0.06
C THR A 98 -0.26 17.65 0.47
N GLY A 99 -0.09 18.15 1.70
CA GLY A 99 -1.10 18.97 2.38
C GLY A 99 -2.22 18.18 3.07
N ARG A 100 -2.24 16.83 2.93
CA ARG A 100 -3.24 15.93 3.55
C ARG A 100 -2.61 14.98 4.57
N ILE A 101 -1.30 14.80 4.48
CA ILE A 101 -0.49 14.00 5.42
C ILE A 101 0.58 14.87 6.07
N TRP A 102 1.20 14.38 7.12
CA TRP A 102 2.29 15.07 7.80
C TRP A 102 3.43 15.42 6.83
N GLU A 103 4.05 16.58 7.03
CA GLU A 103 5.24 16.97 6.24
C GLU A 103 6.40 16.00 6.48
N ASP A 104 6.63 15.64 7.74
CA ASP A 104 7.66 14.70 8.17
C ASP A 104 7.07 13.30 8.38
N VAL A 105 6.83 12.56 7.30
CA VAL A 105 6.36 11.18 7.34
C VAL A 105 7.48 10.27 7.86
N PRO A 106 7.30 9.60 9.01
CA PRO A 106 8.33 8.69 9.51
C PRO A 106 8.53 7.48 8.59
N PRO A 107 9.70 6.82 8.61
CA PRO A 107 9.89 5.57 7.89
C PRO A 107 8.94 4.48 8.40
N VAL A 108 8.21 3.82 7.49
CA VAL A 108 7.35 2.69 7.84
C VAL A 108 8.19 1.43 8.08
N GLU A 109 7.76 0.60 9.04
CA GLU A 109 8.33 -0.73 9.24
C GLU A 109 7.75 -1.70 8.21
N ILE A 110 8.62 -2.39 7.47
CA ILE A 110 8.25 -3.44 6.50
C ILE A 110 8.91 -4.74 6.97
N ARG A 111 8.13 -5.82 7.02
CA ARG A 111 8.61 -7.15 7.41
C ARG A 111 8.35 -8.15 6.29
N THR A 112 9.36 -8.92 5.94
CA THR A 112 9.12 -10.10 5.11
C THR A 112 8.51 -11.22 5.97
N ASP A 113 7.55 -11.95 5.41
CA ASP A 113 6.86 -13.07 6.05
C ASP A 113 6.33 -14.03 4.95
N PHE A 114 7.20 -14.38 3.97
CA PHE A 114 6.80 -15.18 2.81
C PHE A 114 6.43 -16.60 3.18
N CYS A 115 6.95 -17.11 4.31
CA CYS A 115 6.54 -18.38 4.90
C CYS A 115 5.21 -18.26 5.67
N GLY A 116 4.79 -17.04 5.99
CA GLY A 116 3.57 -16.78 6.76
C GLY A 116 2.32 -17.00 5.93
N LYS A 117 1.21 -17.25 6.65
CA LYS A 117 -0.12 -17.21 6.04
C LYS A 117 -0.76 -15.89 6.39
N ALA A 118 -1.23 -15.16 5.38
CA ALA A 118 -2.02 -13.97 5.62
C ALA A 118 -3.26 -14.35 6.45
N GLU A 119 -3.43 -13.70 7.62
CA GLU A 119 -4.58 -13.97 8.50
C GLU A 119 -5.91 -13.49 7.89
N ILE A 120 -5.83 -12.57 6.92
CA ILE A 120 -6.98 -11.85 6.35
C ILE A 120 -7.39 -12.44 5.01
N SER A 121 -6.45 -12.78 4.14
CA SER A 121 -6.70 -13.43 2.85
C SER A 121 -5.55 -14.39 2.55
N GLN A 122 -5.83 -15.55 1.96
CA GLN A 122 -4.78 -16.48 1.56
C GLN A 122 -3.94 -15.93 0.39
N ASP A 123 -4.47 -14.95 -0.33
CA ASP A 123 -3.94 -14.43 -1.60
C ASP A 123 -3.36 -13.00 -1.46
N ALA A 124 -3.37 -12.42 -0.25
CA ALA A 124 -2.84 -11.07 -0.04
C ALA A 124 -1.32 -11.04 -0.18
N GLY A 125 -0.79 -10.22 -1.10
CA GLY A 125 0.65 -10.03 -1.28
C GLY A 125 1.31 -9.22 -0.18
N ALA A 126 0.54 -8.36 0.49
CA ALA A 126 0.95 -7.57 1.65
C ALA A 126 -0.23 -7.26 2.56
N TYR A 127 0.06 -6.71 3.73
CA TYR A 127 -0.95 -6.25 4.69
C TYR A 127 -0.39 -5.17 5.60
N TYR A 128 -1.06 -4.02 5.67
CA TYR A 128 -0.77 -2.99 6.66
C TYR A 128 -1.49 -3.27 7.99
N ASN A 129 -0.74 -3.40 9.06
CA ASN A 129 -1.27 -3.54 10.41
C ASN A 129 -1.28 -2.18 11.13
N GLY A 130 -2.45 -1.53 11.17
CA GLY A 130 -2.60 -0.22 11.79
C GLY A 130 -2.31 -0.19 13.30
N LEU A 131 -2.50 -1.30 14.02
CA LEU A 131 -2.20 -1.38 15.46
C LEU A 131 -0.69 -1.49 15.71
N ALA A 132 0.02 -2.23 14.89
CA ALA A 132 1.46 -2.41 14.98
C ALA A 132 2.24 -1.38 14.16
N ASN A 133 1.55 -0.59 13.34
CA ASN A 133 2.10 0.41 12.42
C ASN A 133 3.20 -0.16 11.51
N MET A 134 2.91 -1.27 10.86
CA MET A 134 3.85 -1.97 10.00
C MET A 134 3.17 -2.65 8.82
N ILE A 135 3.93 -2.85 7.75
CA ILE A 135 3.53 -3.63 6.58
C ILE A 135 4.19 -5.01 6.66
N LYS A 136 3.41 -6.06 6.45
CA LYS A 136 3.92 -7.43 6.23
C LYS A 136 3.82 -7.78 4.75
N LEU A 137 4.86 -8.43 4.24
CA LEU A 137 4.91 -8.95 2.87
C LEU A 137 4.76 -10.46 2.90
N PHE A 138 3.95 -11.01 2.01
CA PHE A 138 3.65 -12.43 1.93
C PHE A 138 4.01 -13.03 0.58
N HIS A 139 4.12 -14.35 0.52
CA HIS A 139 4.29 -15.20 -0.65
C HIS A 139 5.59 -15.01 -1.42
N SER A 140 5.81 -13.87 -2.08
CA SER A 140 6.97 -13.64 -2.95
C SER A 140 7.28 -12.16 -3.13
N TRP A 141 8.41 -11.87 -3.76
CA TRP A 141 8.77 -10.51 -4.13
C TRP A 141 7.84 -9.90 -5.18
N ASP A 142 7.31 -10.70 -6.12
CA ASP A 142 6.37 -10.20 -7.11
C ASP A 142 5.01 -9.84 -6.49
N MET A 143 4.51 -10.68 -5.57
CA MET A 143 3.32 -10.32 -4.78
C MET A 143 3.57 -9.09 -3.92
N ALA A 144 4.75 -8.96 -3.34
CA ALA A 144 5.15 -7.76 -2.60
C ALA A 144 5.16 -6.50 -3.49
N LYS A 145 5.72 -6.57 -4.70
CA LYS A 145 5.69 -5.46 -5.67
C LYS A 145 4.26 -5.06 -6.05
N PHE A 146 3.38 -6.05 -6.22
CA PHE A 146 1.99 -5.83 -6.57
C PHE A 146 1.23 -5.05 -5.47
N ALA A 147 1.46 -5.39 -4.19
CA ALA A 147 0.66 -4.89 -3.08
C ALA A 147 1.32 -3.76 -2.25
N LEU A 148 2.66 -3.63 -2.25
CA LEU A 148 3.37 -2.77 -1.29
C LEU A 148 2.93 -1.31 -1.34
N LEU A 149 2.74 -0.72 -2.52
CA LEU A 149 2.36 0.68 -2.62
C LEU A 149 0.94 0.92 -2.11
N HIS A 150 0.02 -0.01 -2.35
CA HIS A 150 -1.32 -0.01 -1.77
C HIS A 150 -1.27 0.00 -0.23
N GLU A 151 -0.50 -0.90 0.36
CA GLU A 151 -0.35 -0.97 1.83
C GLU A 151 0.37 0.27 2.41
N TYR A 152 1.28 0.86 1.64
CA TYR A 152 1.90 2.13 2.01
C TYR A 152 0.89 3.27 2.02
N MET A 153 -0.10 3.26 1.12
CA MET A 153 -1.19 4.23 1.15
C MET A 153 -2.03 4.11 2.43
N HIS A 154 -2.29 2.89 2.91
CA HIS A 154 -2.94 2.71 4.22
C HIS A 154 -2.10 3.30 5.35
N TYR A 155 -0.79 3.11 5.33
CA TYR A 155 0.11 3.76 6.29
C TYR A 155 -0.03 5.28 6.25
N LEU A 156 -0.02 5.89 5.08
CA LEU A 156 -0.14 7.34 4.92
C LEU A 156 -1.51 7.86 5.40
N THR A 157 -2.59 7.24 4.98
CA THR A 157 -3.97 7.72 5.22
C THR A 157 -4.50 7.39 6.62
N ILE A 158 -4.07 6.28 7.22
CA ILE A 158 -4.52 5.85 8.54
C ILE A 158 -3.60 6.37 9.64
N HIS A 159 -2.28 6.40 9.41
CA HIS A 159 -1.32 6.77 10.45
C HIS A 159 -0.81 8.20 10.33
N CYS A 160 -0.49 8.66 9.13
CA CYS A 160 0.19 9.93 8.90
C CYS A 160 -0.73 11.09 8.50
N ALA A 161 -2.01 10.84 8.24
CA ALA A 161 -2.95 11.88 7.87
C ALA A 161 -3.44 12.68 9.08
N GLU A 162 -3.69 13.98 8.91
CA GLU A 162 -4.34 14.82 9.91
C GLU A 162 -5.79 14.39 10.13
N LYS A 163 -6.52 14.15 9.05
CA LYS A 163 -7.86 13.58 9.04
C LYS A 163 -7.74 12.10 8.68
N LYS A 164 -8.05 11.23 9.63
CA LYS A 164 -7.93 9.79 9.42
C LYS A 164 -9.17 9.24 8.76
N THR A 165 -8.98 8.45 7.70
CA THR A 165 -10.10 7.72 7.12
C THR A 165 -10.55 6.59 8.05
N MET A 166 -11.88 6.51 8.24
CA MET A 166 -12.52 5.49 9.08
C MET A 166 -13.53 4.66 8.29
N HIS A 167 -13.95 5.15 7.14
CA HIS A 167 -14.90 4.47 6.26
C HIS A 167 -14.17 3.50 5.35
N TYR A 168 -14.62 2.26 5.27
CA TYR A 168 -13.96 1.22 4.46
C TYR A 168 -13.82 1.58 2.99
N PHE A 169 -14.81 2.27 2.43
CA PHE A 169 -14.73 2.78 1.06
C PHE A 169 -13.45 3.61 0.85
N TYR A 170 -13.19 4.61 1.71
CA TYR A 170 -12.00 5.46 1.58
C TYR A 170 -10.71 4.76 1.99
N ILE A 171 -10.77 3.82 2.92
CA ILE A 171 -9.61 3.02 3.31
C ILE A 171 -9.04 2.29 2.08
N GLU A 172 -9.90 1.64 1.32
CA GLU A 172 -9.48 0.83 0.18
C GLU A 172 -9.36 1.67 -1.09
N THR A 173 -10.36 2.51 -1.43
CA THR A 173 -10.39 3.18 -2.73
C THR A 173 -9.37 4.29 -2.88
N VAL A 174 -9.00 5.01 -1.81
CA VAL A 174 -7.90 5.98 -1.87
C VAL A 174 -6.58 5.24 -2.07
N ALA A 175 -6.39 4.08 -1.41
CA ALA A 175 -5.20 3.26 -1.59
C ALA A 175 -5.09 2.76 -3.03
N GLU A 176 -6.17 2.19 -3.59
CA GLU A 176 -6.24 1.74 -4.97
C GLU A 176 -6.03 2.91 -5.96
N TYR A 177 -6.85 3.97 -5.82
CA TYR A 177 -6.82 5.10 -6.73
C TYR A 177 -5.43 5.75 -6.82
N VAL A 178 -4.84 6.10 -5.68
CA VAL A 178 -3.54 6.78 -5.70
C VAL A 178 -2.43 5.85 -6.16
N SER A 179 -2.40 4.61 -5.70
CA SER A 179 -1.34 3.67 -6.07
C SER A 179 -1.38 3.22 -7.53
N LYS A 180 -2.56 3.18 -8.16
CA LYS A 180 -2.73 2.63 -9.51
C LYS A 180 -3.05 3.66 -10.59
N PHE A 181 -3.67 4.79 -10.23
CA PHE A 181 -4.07 5.81 -11.21
C PHE A 181 -3.28 7.13 -11.09
N VAL A 182 -2.78 7.48 -9.92
CA VAL A 182 -2.04 8.73 -9.70
C VAL A 182 -0.53 8.49 -9.74
N CYS A 183 -0.04 7.47 -9.03
CA CYS A 183 1.36 7.10 -9.02
C CYS A 183 1.74 6.31 -10.29
N GLU A 184 3.00 6.43 -10.70
CA GLU A 184 3.54 5.60 -11.79
C GLU A 184 3.54 4.12 -11.44
N ASN A 185 3.74 3.79 -10.16
CA ASN A 185 3.83 2.44 -9.60
C ASN A 185 4.80 1.54 -10.39
N ARG A 186 6.07 1.90 -10.34
CA ARG A 186 7.17 1.21 -11.04
C ARG A 186 7.34 -0.22 -10.58
N MET A 187 7.00 -0.49 -9.31
CA MET A 187 7.04 -1.85 -8.76
C MET A 187 6.10 -2.77 -9.52
N ILE A 188 4.83 -2.43 -9.68
CA ILE A 188 3.88 -3.25 -10.46
C ILE A 188 4.34 -3.38 -11.91
N ARG A 189 4.77 -2.29 -12.55
CA ARG A 189 5.24 -2.29 -13.94
C ARG A 189 6.48 -3.14 -14.18
N SER A 190 7.24 -3.46 -13.12
CA SER A 190 8.42 -4.32 -13.20
C SER A 190 8.13 -5.81 -13.07
N ILE A 191 6.88 -6.21 -12.79
CA ILE A 191 6.50 -7.62 -12.67
C ILE A 191 6.42 -8.24 -14.07
N ASP A 192 7.07 -9.37 -14.26
CA ASP A 192 6.84 -10.21 -15.43
C ASP A 192 5.68 -11.16 -15.14
N PHE A 193 4.46 -10.67 -15.36
CA PHE A 193 3.24 -11.42 -15.09
C PHE A 193 3.18 -12.77 -15.83
N SER A 194 3.85 -12.89 -16.99
CA SER A 194 3.83 -14.12 -17.79
C SER A 194 4.73 -15.24 -17.24
N ASN A 195 5.68 -14.88 -16.35
CA ASN A 195 6.66 -15.81 -15.78
C ASN A 195 6.64 -15.83 -14.23
N SER A 196 5.60 -15.27 -13.64
CA SER A 196 5.47 -15.30 -12.18
C SER A 196 5.21 -16.72 -11.67
N ASP A 197 5.83 -17.09 -10.55
CA ASP A 197 5.58 -18.35 -9.87
C ASP A 197 4.25 -18.33 -9.08
N GLN A 198 3.54 -17.20 -9.08
CA GLN A 198 2.30 -17.02 -8.32
C GLN A 198 1.09 -17.18 -9.24
N PRO A 199 0.17 -18.13 -8.96
CA PRO A 199 -1.02 -18.37 -9.79
C PRO A 199 -1.90 -17.12 -9.97
N GLU A 200 -2.01 -16.28 -8.93
CA GLU A 200 -2.81 -15.06 -8.93
C GLU A 200 -2.25 -14.04 -9.93
N LEU A 201 -0.92 -13.85 -9.96
CA LEU A 201 -0.29 -12.96 -10.93
C LEU A 201 -0.32 -13.54 -12.34
N ASN A 202 -0.25 -14.86 -12.50
CA ASN A 202 -0.41 -15.50 -13.79
C ASN A 202 -1.84 -15.34 -14.34
N ALA A 203 -2.86 -15.34 -13.48
CA ALA A 203 -4.23 -15.04 -13.87
C ALA A 203 -4.37 -13.59 -14.37
N LEU A 204 -3.68 -12.64 -13.75
CA LEU A 204 -3.62 -11.26 -14.23
C LEU A 204 -2.92 -11.14 -15.60
N ALA A 205 -1.92 -11.98 -15.88
CA ALA A 205 -1.23 -11.98 -17.17
C ALA A 205 -2.15 -12.35 -18.35
N GLU A 206 -3.20 -13.12 -18.12
CA GLU A 206 -4.21 -13.41 -19.15
C GLU A 206 -5.01 -12.15 -19.55
N ILE A 207 -5.13 -11.19 -18.63
CA ILE A 207 -5.84 -9.94 -18.83
C ILE A 207 -4.89 -8.84 -19.32
N TRP A 208 -3.63 -8.84 -18.82
CA TRP A 208 -2.64 -7.78 -19.09
C TRP A 208 -1.30 -8.38 -19.53
N ASP A 209 -0.75 -7.88 -20.65
CA ASP A 209 0.63 -8.21 -21.06
C ASP A 209 1.67 -7.60 -20.10
N ASP A 210 1.36 -6.42 -19.58
CA ASP A 210 2.02 -5.70 -18.49
C ASP A 210 0.96 -4.88 -17.72
N PHE A 211 1.34 -4.23 -16.63
CA PHE A 211 0.41 -3.36 -15.90
C PHE A 211 0.07 -2.12 -16.73
N ASP A 212 -1.16 -2.06 -17.20
CA ASP A 212 -1.73 -0.97 -17.99
C ASP A 212 -2.91 -0.33 -17.22
N GLN A 213 -2.74 0.92 -16.81
CA GLN A 213 -3.77 1.67 -16.07
C GLN A 213 -5.11 1.72 -16.81
N VAL A 214 -5.08 1.79 -18.15
CA VAL A 214 -6.33 1.83 -18.96
C VAL A 214 -7.02 0.47 -18.91
N LYS A 215 -6.27 -0.62 -19.11
CA LYS A 215 -6.82 -1.97 -19.00
C LYS A 215 -7.36 -2.24 -17.59
N TYR A 216 -6.63 -1.86 -16.55
CA TYR A 216 -7.07 -1.99 -15.16
C TYR A 216 -8.38 -1.22 -14.90
N ARG A 217 -8.44 0.07 -15.31
CA ARG A 217 -9.65 0.87 -15.23
C ARG A 217 -10.83 0.21 -15.96
N ASN A 218 -10.60 -0.29 -17.17
CA ASN A 218 -11.64 -0.94 -17.98
C ASN A 218 -12.15 -2.22 -17.30
N ALA A 219 -11.25 -3.01 -16.69
CA ALA A 219 -11.64 -4.18 -15.92
C ALA A 219 -12.52 -3.80 -14.73
N CYS A 220 -12.11 -2.81 -13.91
CA CYS A 220 -12.91 -2.31 -12.79
C CYS A 220 -14.32 -1.84 -13.24
N LEU A 221 -14.41 -1.10 -14.35
CA LEU A 221 -15.68 -0.62 -14.88
C LEU A 221 -16.57 -1.77 -15.37
N SER A 222 -16.01 -2.75 -16.07
CA SER A 222 -16.74 -3.91 -16.58
C SER A 222 -17.28 -4.79 -15.46
N GLU A 223 -16.47 -5.09 -14.46
CA GLU A 223 -16.88 -5.87 -13.29
C GLU A 223 -17.93 -5.13 -12.45
N SER A 224 -17.75 -3.81 -12.26
CA SER A 224 -18.69 -2.96 -11.56
C SER A 224 -20.04 -2.84 -12.29
N ASP A 225 -20.05 -2.80 -13.63
CA ASP A 225 -21.30 -2.78 -14.41
C ASP A 225 -22.09 -4.08 -14.23
N ALA A 226 -21.40 -5.22 -14.20
CA ALA A 226 -22.05 -6.51 -13.91
C ALA A 226 -22.66 -6.52 -12.50
N PHE A 227 -22.00 -5.90 -11.53
CA PHE A 227 -22.52 -5.74 -10.17
C PHE A 227 -23.77 -4.82 -10.14
N ALA A 228 -23.69 -3.66 -10.76
CA ALA A 228 -24.77 -2.65 -10.80
C ALA A 228 -26.04 -3.15 -11.48
N ARG A 229 -25.96 -4.15 -12.38
CA ARG A 229 -27.11 -4.74 -13.09
C ARG A 229 -27.96 -5.70 -12.23
N GLY A 230 -27.71 -5.80 -10.95
CA GLY A 230 -28.61 -6.45 -10.02
C GLY A 230 -28.21 -7.83 -9.55
N LEU A 231 -26.93 -8.16 -9.55
CA LEU A 231 -26.45 -9.37 -8.89
C LEU A 231 -26.53 -9.25 -7.36
N TYR A 232 -26.58 -8.02 -6.81
CA TYR A 232 -26.63 -7.75 -5.37
C TYR A 232 -27.49 -6.53 -5.05
N ASP A 233 -28.36 -6.65 -4.05
CA ASP A 233 -29.20 -5.56 -3.53
C ASP A 233 -28.43 -4.60 -2.58
N GLU A 234 -27.11 -4.71 -2.50
CA GLU A 234 -26.30 -4.02 -1.52
C GLU A 234 -25.69 -2.75 -2.08
N ARG A 235 -25.42 -1.81 -1.19
CA ARG A 235 -24.90 -0.49 -1.58
C ARG A 235 -23.41 -0.57 -1.91
N PRO A 236 -22.95 -0.04 -3.05
CA PRO A 236 -21.60 -0.18 -3.53
C PRO A 236 -20.51 0.26 -2.56
N PHE A 237 -20.55 1.48 -2.09
CA PHE A 237 -19.46 2.04 -1.28
C PHE A 237 -19.41 1.55 0.17
N SER A 238 -20.34 0.70 0.61
CA SER A 238 -20.28 -0.02 1.87
C SER A 238 -19.81 -1.46 1.70
N CYS A 239 -19.71 -1.97 0.48
CA CYS A 239 -19.46 -3.37 0.17
C CYS A 239 -18.17 -3.90 0.74
N VAL A 240 -17.05 -3.21 0.58
CA VAL A 240 -15.74 -3.70 1.05
C VAL A 240 -15.79 -4.03 2.53
N GLY A 241 -16.33 -3.14 3.36
CA GLY A 241 -16.48 -3.37 4.79
C GLY A 241 -17.47 -4.49 5.13
N GLN A 242 -18.59 -4.57 4.42
CA GLN A 242 -19.59 -5.61 4.61
C GLN A 242 -19.04 -6.97 4.21
N TYR A 243 -18.32 -7.08 3.10
CA TYR A 243 -17.68 -8.33 2.65
C TYR A 243 -16.69 -8.86 3.65
N VAL A 244 -15.80 -8.04 4.18
CA VAL A 244 -14.86 -8.48 5.23
C VAL A 244 -15.60 -9.00 6.44
N THR A 245 -16.71 -8.37 6.83
CA THR A 245 -17.53 -8.79 7.98
C THR A 245 -18.30 -10.07 7.68
N VAL A 246 -18.97 -10.16 6.54
CA VAL A 246 -19.79 -11.32 6.14
C VAL A 246 -18.89 -12.51 5.86
N ARG A 247 -17.76 -12.35 5.18
CA ARG A 247 -16.78 -13.42 4.94
C ARG A 247 -16.22 -13.99 6.23
N LYS A 248 -15.94 -13.16 7.24
CA LYS A 248 -15.54 -13.65 8.57
C LYS A 248 -16.65 -14.43 9.29
N ALA A 249 -17.91 -14.05 9.08
CA ALA A 249 -19.07 -14.69 9.71
C ALA A 249 -19.59 -15.90 8.92
N ASP A 250 -19.61 -15.84 7.60
CA ASP A 250 -20.12 -16.86 6.69
C ASP A 250 -19.09 -17.23 5.60
N LYS A 251 -18.34 -18.28 5.86
CA LYS A 251 -17.29 -18.80 4.96
C LYS A 251 -17.80 -19.26 3.56
N ARG A 252 -19.08 -19.03 3.24
CA ARG A 252 -19.69 -19.48 1.99
C ARG A 252 -19.68 -18.44 0.87
N LEU A 253 -19.22 -17.20 1.15
CA LEU A 253 -19.10 -16.22 0.08
C LEU A 253 -17.92 -16.57 -0.84
N PRO A 254 -18.15 -16.68 -2.14
CA PRO A 254 -17.08 -16.92 -3.11
C PRO A 254 -16.01 -15.81 -3.09
N ASP A 255 -14.76 -16.17 -3.32
CA ASP A 255 -13.64 -15.23 -3.29
C ASP A 255 -13.79 -14.12 -4.34
N HIS A 256 -14.34 -14.43 -5.53
CA HIS A 256 -14.60 -13.45 -6.58
C HIS A 256 -15.52 -12.28 -6.17
N LEU A 257 -16.38 -12.46 -5.16
CA LEU A 257 -17.20 -11.34 -4.66
C LEU A 257 -16.43 -10.33 -3.83
N TYR A 258 -15.34 -10.77 -3.20
CA TYR A 258 -14.43 -9.86 -2.52
C TYR A 258 -13.69 -8.97 -3.54
N GLU A 259 -13.20 -9.54 -4.61
CA GLU A 259 -12.56 -8.82 -5.71
C GLU A 259 -13.52 -7.85 -6.39
N LEU A 260 -14.75 -8.28 -6.66
CA LEU A 260 -15.80 -7.41 -7.21
C LEU A 260 -16.08 -6.18 -6.34
N SER A 261 -16.00 -6.31 -5.02
CA SER A 261 -16.24 -5.17 -4.13
C SER A 261 -15.16 -4.08 -4.26
N TYR A 262 -13.93 -4.44 -4.59
CA TYR A 262 -12.87 -3.48 -4.90
C TYR A 262 -13.11 -2.81 -6.26
N ALA A 263 -13.45 -3.57 -7.29
CA ALA A 263 -13.77 -3.03 -8.61
C ALA A 263 -14.93 -2.03 -8.55
N GLU A 264 -15.96 -2.34 -7.77
CA GLU A 264 -17.10 -1.47 -7.52
C GLU A 264 -16.68 -0.17 -6.80
N ALA A 265 -15.89 -0.30 -5.74
CA ALA A 265 -15.39 0.85 -4.99
C ALA A 265 -14.49 1.75 -5.85
N ASP A 266 -13.61 1.16 -6.67
CA ASP A 266 -12.78 1.89 -7.62
C ASP A 266 -13.60 2.63 -8.68
N SER A 267 -14.62 1.97 -9.23
CA SER A 267 -15.55 2.58 -10.19
C SER A 267 -16.30 3.76 -9.57
N MET A 268 -16.77 3.63 -8.32
CA MET A 268 -17.42 4.73 -7.60
C MET A 268 -16.43 5.87 -7.35
N ALA A 269 -15.20 5.59 -6.95
CA ALA A 269 -14.17 6.62 -6.77
C ALA A 269 -13.91 7.40 -8.06
N LEU A 270 -13.77 6.70 -9.20
CA LEU A 270 -13.59 7.33 -10.51
C LEU A 270 -14.78 8.24 -10.88
N TYR A 271 -16.00 7.78 -10.61
CA TYR A 271 -17.21 8.58 -10.81
C TYR A 271 -17.22 9.85 -9.94
N LEU A 272 -16.91 9.73 -8.66
CA LEU A 272 -16.87 10.85 -7.72
C LEU A 272 -15.82 11.89 -8.12
N ILE A 273 -14.66 11.42 -8.60
CA ILE A 273 -13.56 12.27 -9.08
C ILE A 273 -13.97 12.98 -10.38
N GLU A 274 -14.57 12.29 -11.34
CA GLU A 274 -15.03 12.90 -12.59
C GLU A 274 -16.13 13.94 -12.33
N THR A 275 -17.01 13.67 -11.36
CA THR A 275 -18.15 14.54 -11.03
C THR A 275 -17.76 15.73 -10.16
N GLY A 276 -16.90 15.54 -9.18
CA GLY A 276 -16.59 16.54 -8.15
C GLY A 276 -15.17 17.06 -8.15
N GLY A 277 -14.27 16.42 -8.89
CA GLY A 277 -12.83 16.68 -8.89
C GLY A 277 -12.06 15.87 -7.84
N GLU A 278 -10.81 15.57 -8.17
CA GLU A 278 -9.88 14.80 -7.34
C GLU A 278 -9.64 15.47 -5.97
N GLU A 279 -9.45 16.79 -5.96
CA GLU A 279 -9.22 17.54 -4.73
C GLU A 279 -10.38 17.35 -3.74
N LYS A 280 -11.62 17.47 -4.20
CA LYS A 280 -12.80 17.24 -3.38
C LYS A 280 -12.86 15.82 -2.83
N TYR A 281 -12.55 14.83 -3.67
CA TYR A 281 -12.53 13.43 -3.27
C TYR A 281 -11.46 13.18 -2.20
N LEU A 282 -10.24 13.63 -2.40
CA LEU A 282 -9.11 13.39 -1.48
C LEU A 282 -9.18 14.25 -0.21
N ASP A 283 -9.87 15.39 -0.19
CA ASP A 283 -9.97 16.26 0.99
C ASP A 283 -11.03 15.82 2.01
N HIS A 284 -11.91 14.87 1.62
CA HIS A 284 -13.07 14.48 2.44
C HIS A 284 -13.09 12.98 2.81
N TRP A 285 -11.95 12.38 2.97
CA TRP A 285 -11.87 10.97 3.38
C TRP A 285 -12.21 10.70 4.86
N ASP A 286 -12.49 11.73 5.65
CA ASP A 286 -12.97 11.66 7.04
C ASP A 286 -14.50 11.43 7.14
N ILE A 287 -15.18 11.19 6.02
CA ILE A 287 -16.60 10.83 5.96
C ILE A 287 -16.84 9.51 6.71
N LEU A 288 -17.94 9.48 7.45
CA LEU A 288 -18.30 8.36 8.32
C LEU A 288 -19.32 7.40 7.68
N ASP A 289 -20.18 7.90 6.80
CA ASP A 289 -21.25 7.12 6.19
C ASP A 289 -21.65 7.62 4.78
N GLU A 290 -22.57 6.88 4.16
CA GLU A 290 -23.04 7.12 2.81
C GLU A 290 -23.88 8.39 2.68
N GLU A 291 -24.60 8.76 3.71
CA GLU A 291 -25.40 9.96 3.75
C GLU A 291 -24.50 11.21 3.73
N GLU A 292 -23.40 11.19 4.46
CA GLU A 292 -22.39 12.26 4.42
C GLU A 292 -21.73 12.33 3.04
N LEU A 293 -21.39 11.17 2.45
CA LEU A 293 -20.81 11.12 1.11
C LEU A 293 -21.77 11.71 0.08
N ALA A 294 -23.03 11.26 0.05
CA ALA A 294 -24.02 11.77 -0.88
C ALA A 294 -24.28 13.27 -0.66
N GLY A 295 -24.37 13.71 0.60
CA GLY A 295 -24.52 15.11 0.97
C GLY A 295 -23.37 15.99 0.49
N LEU A 296 -22.13 15.49 0.52
CA LEU A 296 -20.98 16.18 -0.04
C LEU A 296 -21.15 16.46 -1.53
N TYR A 297 -21.78 15.55 -2.29
CA TYR A 297 -22.07 15.69 -3.71
C TYR A 297 -23.43 16.36 -4.00
N GLY A 298 -24.14 16.79 -2.96
CA GLY A 298 -25.39 17.58 -3.08
C GLY A 298 -26.60 16.75 -3.50
N CYS A 299 -26.60 15.46 -3.20
CA CYS A 299 -27.66 14.51 -3.56
C CYS A 299 -27.99 13.56 -2.40
N THR A 300 -29.03 12.76 -2.57
CA THR A 300 -29.35 11.64 -1.68
C THR A 300 -28.55 10.40 -2.06
N VAL A 301 -28.42 9.42 -1.17
CA VAL A 301 -27.77 8.14 -1.46
C VAL A 301 -28.38 7.46 -2.68
N ALA A 302 -29.73 7.45 -2.79
CA ALA A 302 -30.41 6.84 -3.94
C ALA A 302 -30.09 7.54 -5.27
N GLU A 303 -30.00 8.87 -5.27
CA GLU A 303 -29.60 9.65 -6.46
C GLU A 303 -28.13 9.42 -6.81
N LEU A 304 -27.23 9.37 -5.81
CA LEU A 304 -25.81 9.05 -6.01
C LEU A 304 -25.65 7.70 -6.68
N MET A 305 -26.33 6.67 -6.15
CA MET A 305 -26.28 5.31 -6.67
C MET A 305 -26.80 5.21 -8.10
N THR A 306 -27.93 5.87 -8.37
CA THR A 306 -28.53 5.88 -9.70
C THR A 306 -27.63 6.59 -10.73
N ALA A 307 -27.04 7.71 -10.35
CA ALA A 307 -26.16 8.48 -11.22
C ALA A 307 -24.85 7.74 -11.49
N TRP A 308 -24.26 7.12 -10.46
CA TRP A 308 -23.07 6.27 -10.60
C TRP A 308 -23.34 5.07 -11.54
N ALA A 309 -24.44 4.32 -11.33
CA ALA A 309 -24.75 3.19 -12.18
C ALA A 309 -24.95 3.60 -13.66
N ALA A 310 -25.63 4.71 -13.90
CA ALA A 310 -25.80 5.26 -15.25
C ALA A 310 -24.46 5.69 -15.88
N TRP A 311 -23.60 6.36 -15.12
CA TRP A 311 -22.27 6.74 -15.56
C TRP A 311 -21.41 5.51 -15.90
N ASN A 312 -21.40 4.50 -15.02
CA ASN A 312 -20.65 3.28 -15.24
C ASN A 312 -21.07 2.55 -16.52
N ALA A 313 -22.38 2.38 -16.75
CA ALA A 313 -22.90 1.79 -17.97
C ALA A 313 -22.50 2.60 -19.22
N GLU A 314 -22.54 3.94 -19.16
CA GLU A 314 -22.07 4.81 -20.24
C GLU A 314 -20.58 4.64 -20.53
N GLN A 315 -19.74 4.52 -19.50
CA GLN A 315 -18.31 4.26 -19.70
C GLN A 315 -18.07 2.89 -20.36
N CYS A 316 -18.77 1.84 -19.90
CA CYS A 316 -18.67 0.52 -20.50
C CYS A 316 -19.08 0.50 -21.97
N GLU A 317 -20.17 1.21 -22.33
CA GLU A 317 -20.61 1.37 -23.72
C GLU A 317 -19.55 2.08 -24.58
N LYS A 318 -18.99 3.20 -24.09
CA LYS A 318 -17.92 3.96 -24.80
C LYS A 318 -16.67 3.11 -25.06
N MET A 319 -16.38 2.17 -24.19
CA MET A 319 -15.21 1.28 -24.32
C MET A 319 -15.50 -0.02 -25.06
N GLY A 320 -16.77 -0.29 -25.42
CA GLY A 320 -17.18 -1.51 -26.12
C GLY A 320 -17.09 -2.76 -25.22
N LEU A 321 -17.31 -2.61 -23.92
CA LEU A 321 -17.29 -3.68 -22.93
C LEU A 321 -18.64 -4.37 -22.69
N ASN A 322 -19.69 -4.02 -23.44
CA ASN A 322 -21.06 -4.57 -23.37
C ASN A 322 -21.27 -5.74 -24.30
#